data_2a7b60fbbeae7c4955424e66e659af35
#
_entry.id   2a7b60fbbeae7c4955424e66e659af35
#
_cell.length_a   1.000
_cell.length_b   1.000
_cell.length_c   1.000
_cell.angle_alpha   90.00
_cell.angle_beta   90.00
_cell.angle_gamma   90.00
#
_symmetry.space_group_name_H-M   'P 1'
#
loop_
_entity.id
_entity.type
_entity.pdbx_description
1 polymer ?
#
loop_
_entity_poly.entity_id
_entity_poly.type
_entity_poly.pdbx_seq_one_letter_code
_entity_poly.pdbx_strand_id
1 'polypeptide(L)' 'YKTVIGEHAFIGSNTALVAPVTVGAEALVGAGSVITKDVPDGDLAVARGKQMNVHRK' A
#
# COMPACT_ATOMS: atom_id res chain seq x y z
N TYR A 1 -3.65 -12.28 11.95
CA TYR A 1 -3.03 -11.02 11.54
C TYR A 1 -4.03 -10.20 10.76
N LYS A 2 -3.85 -8.89 10.76
CA LYS A 2 -4.87 -7.98 10.31
C LYS A 2 -4.31 -6.99 9.29
N THR A 3 -5.05 -6.76 8.21
CA THR A 3 -4.75 -5.73 7.24
C THR A 3 -5.68 -4.55 7.50
N VAL A 4 -5.11 -3.35 7.64
CA VAL A 4 -5.88 -2.14 7.89
C VAL A 4 -5.68 -1.20 6.70
N ILE A 5 -6.77 -0.75 6.11
CA ILE A 5 -6.75 0.15 4.97
C ILE A 5 -7.43 1.45 5.39
N GLY A 6 -6.70 2.55 5.26
CA GLY A 6 -7.19 3.86 5.65
C GLY A 6 -8.26 4.40 4.70
N GLU A 7 -8.85 5.50 5.12
CA GLU A 7 -9.94 6.14 4.37
C GLU A 7 -9.44 6.68 3.04
N HIS A 8 -10.20 6.43 1.98
CA HIS A 8 -9.89 6.89 0.62
C HIS A 8 -8.59 6.33 0.05
N ALA A 9 -8.05 5.25 0.63
CA ALA A 9 -6.91 4.59 0.03
C ALA A 9 -7.33 3.90 -1.26
N PHE A 10 -6.45 3.93 -2.25
CA PHE A 10 -6.71 3.27 -3.53
C PHE A 10 -5.75 2.10 -3.70
N ILE A 11 -6.31 0.92 -3.90
CA ILE A 11 -5.53 -0.30 -4.08
C ILE A 11 -5.71 -0.76 -5.53
N GLY A 12 -4.61 -0.86 -6.25
CA GLY A 12 -4.65 -1.30 -7.64
C GLY A 12 -5.05 -2.75 -7.79
N SER A 13 -5.41 -3.13 -9.01
CA SER A 13 -5.84 -4.50 -9.32
C SER A 13 -4.71 -5.50 -9.10
N ASN A 14 -5.06 -6.71 -8.68
CA ASN A 14 -4.10 -7.80 -8.47
C ASN A 14 -3.03 -7.48 -7.43
N THR A 15 -3.35 -6.59 -6.50
CA THR A 15 -2.44 -6.26 -5.40
C THR A 15 -2.64 -7.24 -4.26
N ALA A 16 -1.53 -7.76 -3.73
CA ALA A 16 -1.55 -8.62 -2.54
C ALA A 16 -1.07 -7.82 -1.34
N LEU A 17 -1.81 -7.87 -0.25
CA LEU A 17 -1.43 -7.24 1.00
C LEU A 17 -1.09 -8.33 2.00
N VAL A 18 0.17 -8.40 2.38
CA VAL A 18 0.64 -9.45 3.30
C VAL A 18 0.50 -8.94 4.74
N ALA A 19 -0.44 -9.52 5.47
CA ALA A 19 -0.71 -9.12 6.85
C ALA A 19 0.43 -9.51 7.79
N PRO A 20 0.67 -8.75 8.87
CA PRO A 20 -0.02 -7.51 9.19
C PRO A 20 0.55 -6.33 8.41
N VAL A 21 -0.33 -5.55 7.82
CA VAL A 21 0.10 -4.35 7.10
C VAL A 21 -0.99 -3.28 7.25
N THR A 22 -0.56 -2.03 7.34
CA THR A 22 -1.46 -0.89 7.40
C THR A 22 -1.24 0.01 6.19
N VAL A 23 -2.28 0.26 5.43
CA VAL A 23 -2.25 1.22 4.33
C VAL A 23 -2.89 2.50 4.82
N GLY A 24 -2.14 3.58 4.82
CA GLY A 24 -2.59 4.85 5.36
C GLY A 24 -3.70 5.50 4.55
N ALA A 25 -4.33 6.52 5.13
CA ALA A 25 -5.41 7.25 4.46
C ALA A 25 -4.90 7.91 3.18
N GLU A 26 -5.69 7.86 2.13
CA GLU A 26 -5.39 8.46 0.84
C GLU A 26 -4.09 7.94 0.21
N ALA A 27 -3.60 6.80 0.68
CA ALA A 27 -2.46 6.16 0.08
C ALA A 27 -2.86 5.53 -1.26
N LEU A 28 -1.89 5.38 -2.14
CA LEU A 28 -2.12 4.80 -3.45
C LEU A 28 -1.19 3.62 -3.64
N VAL A 29 -1.74 2.46 -3.92
CA VAL A 29 -0.96 1.25 -4.14
C VAL A 29 -1.05 0.85 -5.60
N GLY A 30 0.10 0.72 -6.25
CA GLY A 30 0.15 0.39 -7.67
C GLY A 30 -0.37 -1.01 -7.96
N ALA A 31 -0.95 -1.19 -9.15
CA ALA A 31 -1.50 -2.48 -9.56
C ALA A 31 -0.41 -3.54 -9.64
N GLY A 32 -0.75 -4.76 -9.27
CA GLY A 32 0.18 -5.88 -9.33
C GLY A 32 1.26 -5.88 -8.26
N SER A 33 1.13 -5.03 -7.26
CA SER A 33 2.13 -4.93 -6.19
C SER A 33 1.89 -5.98 -5.12
N VAL A 34 2.97 -6.32 -4.40
CA VAL A 34 2.90 -7.14 -3.19
C VAL A 34 3.38 -6.28 -2.03
N ILE A 35 2.48 -5.92 -1.14
CA ILE A 35 2.77 -4.99 -0.07
C ILE A 35 3.04 -5.77 1.22
N THR A 36 4.26 -5.65 1.72
CA THR A 36 4.69 -6.35 2.94
C THR A 36 5.03 -5.40 4.07
N LYS A 37 5.06 -4.10 3.81
CA LYS A 37 5.38 -3.07 4.80
C LYS A 37 4.28 -2.03 4.82
N ASP A 38 4.13 -1.36 5.97
CA ASP A 38 3.12 -0.33 6.10
C ASP A 38 3.32 0.81 5.09
N VAL A 39 2.21 1.35 4.62
CA VAL A 39 2.22 2.48 3.69
C VAL A 39 1.71 3.72 4.43
N PRO A 40 2.54 4.74 4.63
CA PRO A 40 2.10 5.95 5.32
C PRO A 40 0.98 6.68 4.58
N ASP A 41 0.28 7.55 5.30
CA ASP A 41 -0.79 8.34 4.73
C ASP A 41 -0.29 9.16 3.54
N GLY A 42 -1.04 9.13 2.46
CA GLY A 42 -0.74 9.91 1.28
C GLY A 42 0.41 9.41 0.42
N ASP A 43 1.03 8.30 0.80
CA ASP A 43 2.15 7.77 0.03
C ASP A 43 1.69 6.93 -1.15
N LEU A 44 2.59 6.81 -2.12
CA LEU A 44 2.44 5.88 -3.23
C LEU A 44 3.32 4.67 -2.96
N ALA A 45 2.74 3.49 -2.92
CA ALA A 45 3.48 2.24 -2.71
C ALA A 45 3.52 1.44 -4.00
N VAL A 46 4.71 1.00 -4.38
CA VAL A 46 4.92 0.15 -5.54
C VAL A 46 5.87 -0.96 -5.14
N ALA A 47 5.52 -2.19 -5.48
CA ALA A 47 6.36 -3.33 -5.15
C ALA A 47 6.53 -4.23 -6.37
N ARG A 48 7.58 -3.98 -7.10
CA ARG A 48 8.01 -4.84 -8.21
C ARG A 48 9.24 -5.60 -7.73
N GLY A 49 8.99 -6.71 -7.05
CA GLY A 49 10.03 -7.43 -6.37
C GLY A 49 10.29 -6.84 -4.98
N LYS A 50 10.72 -5.61 -4.90
CA LYS A 50 10.97 -4.94 -3.63
C LYS A 50 10.05 -3.74 -3.46
N GLN A 51 9.36 -3.68 -2.33
CA GLN A 51 8.43 -2.59 -2.07
C GLN A 51 9.16 -1.25 -1.90
N MET A 52 8.62 -0.22 -2.54
CA MET A 52 9.09 1.15 -2.38
C MET A 52 7.89 2.04 -2.06
N ASN A 53 8.03 2.85 -1.01
CA ASN A 53 7.04 3.84 -0.65
C ASN A 53 7.55 5.22 -1.08
N VAL A 54 6.77 5.92 -1.87
CA VAL A 54 7.13 7.25 -2.35
C VAL A 54 6.16 8.25 -1.74
N HIS A 55 6.71 9.23 -1.04
CA HIS A 55 5.89 10.25 -0.41
C HIS A 55 5.32 11.18 -1.47
N ARG A 56 3.99 11.33 -1.48
CA ARG A 56 3.31 12.24 -2.39
C ARG A 56 2.85 13.47 -1.62
N LYS A 57 2.84 14.57 -2.30
CA LYS A 57 2.26 15.77 -1.74
C LYS A 57 0.85 15.96 -2.22
#